data_0ae4d2bdba2a11b31853f96b59e03372
#
_entry.id   0ae4d2bdba2a11b31853f96b59e03372
#
_cell.length_a   1.000
_cell.length_b   1.000
_cell.length_c   1.000
_cell.angle_alpha   90.00
_cell.angle_beta   90.00
_cell.angle_gamma   90.00
#
_symmetry.space_group_name_H-M   'P 1'
#
loop_
_entity.id
_entity.type
_entity.pdbx_description
1 polymer ?
#
loop_
_entity_poly.entity_id
_entity_poly.type
_entity_poly.pdbx_seq_one_letter_code
_entity_poly.pdbx_strand_id
1 'polypeptide(L)'
;MTSQTFKFSALTVALFMALSVSIYAQQPATAAASVYRPSMQTLIGQSLSKLQQPSSEAYLNCIAELKRIDAMFPDSIQPKREAALQSLYFSVMNPHAPQTERLLTEVGETIAKMEKMTSADQSDICTLNGFLYMVRIVQDPAQNGPRYYLDVMQNYEKALKLNPDNQLAKQLQQRFYEGMRQQTGK
;
A
#
# COMPACT_ATOMS: atom_id res chain seq x y z
N MET A 1 -38.95 -28.72 75.84
CA MET A 1 -38.21 -28.63 74.57
C MET A 1 -38.79 -27.43 73.82
N THR A 2 -38.19 -26.29 73.96
CA THR A 2 -38.68 -25.02 73.38
C THR A 2 -37.88 -24.70 72.14
N SER A 3 -38.61 -24.75 70.99
CA SER A 3 -38.10 -24.38 69.66
C SER A 3 -37.95 -22.84 69.57
N GLN A 4 -36.73 -22.36 69.48
CA GLN A 4 -36.48 -20.95 69.22
C GLN A 4 -36.45 -20.71 67.70
N THR A 5 -37.50 -20.10 67.22
CA THR A 5 -37.53 -19.57 65.83
C THR A 5 -36.81 -18.23 65.80
N PHE A 6 -35.69 -18.23 65.09
CA PHE A 6 -34.96 -16.98 64.78
C PHE A 6 -35.75 -16.15 63.75
N LYS A 7 -36.35 -15.06 64.21
CA LYS A 7 -36.98 -14.06 63.31
C LYS A 7 -35.89 -13.12 62.83
N PHE A 8 -35.42 -13.31 61.59
CA PHE A 8 -34.63 -12.32 60.90
C PHE A 8 -35.50 -11.07 60.64
N SER A 9 -35.11 -9.95 61.22
CA SER A 9 -35.80 -8.68 61.07
C SER A 9 -35.68 -8.19 59.62
N ALA A 10 -36.80 -7.78 59.03
CA ALA A 10 -36.89 -7.24 57.67
C ALA A 10 -35.93 -6.03 57.42
N LEU A 11 -35.43 -5.44 58.51
CA LEU A 11 -34.52 -4.30 58.43
C LEU A 11 -33.09 -4.68 57.97
N THR A 12 -32.65 -5.91 58.30
CA THR A 12 -31.32 -6.39 57.92
C THR A 12 -31.25 -6.78 56.42
N VAL A 13 -32.36 -7.21 55.85
CA VAL A 13 -32.43 -7.56 54.41
C VAL A 13 -32.44 -6.29 53.56
N ALA A 14 -33.12 -5.22 54.00
CA ALA A 14 -33.15 -3.95 53.26
C ALA A 14 -31.78 -3.24 53.27
N LEU A 15 -30.97 -3.39 54.35
CA LEU A 15 -29.63 -2.80 54.39
C LEU A 15 -28.64 -3.51 53.48
N PHE A 16 -28.78 -4.84 53.28
CA PHE A 16 -27.92 -5.58 52.34
C PHE A 16 -28.25 -5.27 50.90
N MET A 17 -29.52 -5.00 50.57
CA MET A 17 -29.89 -4.63 49.19
C MET A 17 -29.42 -3.21 48.81
N ALA A 18 -29.40 -2.28 49.76
CA ALA A 18 -28.91 -0.92 49.52
C ALA A 18 -27.42 -0.86 49.26
N LEU A 19 -26.63 -1.75 49.86
CA LEU A 19 -25.17 -1.84 49.68
C LEU A 19 -24.81 -2.50 48.32
N SER A 20 -25.62 -3.43 47.83
CA SER A 20 -25.36 -4.07 46.54
C SER A 20 -25.65 -3.17 45.34
N VAL A 21 -26.59 -2.24 45.43
CA VAL A 21 -26.90 -1.28 44.35
C VAL A 21 -25.79 -0.22 44.24
N SER A 22 -25.14 0.15 45.31
CA SER A 22 -24.05 1.15 45.30
C SER A 22 -22.76 0.62 44.65
N ILE A 23 -22.53 -0.68 44.61
CA ILE A 23 -21.33 -1.29 44.01
C ILE A 23 -21.45 -1.31 42.47
N TYR A 24 -22.67 -1.40 41.91
CA TYR A 24 -22.87 -1.38 40.46
C TYR A 24 -22.88 0.06 39.86
N ALA A 25 -23.04 1.10 40.69
CA ALA A 25 -23.03 2.48 40.22
C ALA A 25 -21.62 3.10 40.08
N GLN A 26 -20.59 2.41 40.51
CA GLN A 26 -19.18 2.84 40.42
C GLN A 26 -18.33 1.88 39.60
N GLN A 27 -18.89 1.25 38.56
CA GLN A 27 -18.02 0.72 37.56
C GLN A 27 -17.41 1.92 36.82
N PRO A 28 -16.07 2.13 36.89
CA PRO A 28 -15.47 3.16 36.03
C PRO A 28 -15.88 2.82 34.61
N ALA A 29 -16.41 3.82 33.91
CA ALA A 29 -16.62 3.70 32.46
C ALA A 29 -15.33 3.06 31.92
N THR A 30 -15.42 1.81 31.52
CA THR A 30 -14.32 1.11 30.86
C THR A 30 -13.89 2.07 29.78
N ALA A 31 -12.70 2.66 29.95
CA ALA A 31 -12.08 3.46 28.92
C ALA A 31 -12.24 2.63 27.66
N ALA A 32 -13.04 3.12 26.72
CA ALA A 32 -13.25 2.43 25.47
C ALA A 32 -11.86 2.13 24.97
N ALA A 33 -11.48 0.85 24.94
CA ALA A 33 -10.16 0.45 24.49
C ALA A 33 -10.02 1.14 23.15
N SER A 34 -9.14 2.11 23.06
CA SER A 34 -8.90 2.85 21.84
C SER A 34 -8.48 1.79 20.84
N VAL A 35 -9.38 1.47 19.92
CA VAL A 35 -9.09 0.49 18.85
C VAL A 35 -7.90 1.07 18.11
N TYR A 36 -6.71 0.52 18.39
CA TYR A 36 -5.49 0.93 17.71
C TYR A 36 -5.71 0.70 16.21
N ARG A 37 -5.87 1.79 15.47
CA ARG A 37 -5.91 1.78 14.01
C ARG A 37 -4.51 2.10 13.53
N PRO A 38 -3.82 1.15 12.88
CA PRO A 38 -2.48 1.42 12.36
C PRO A 38 -2.54 2.58 11.36
N SER A 39 -1.50 3.40 11.35
CA SER A 39 -1.38 4.49 10.38
C SER A 39 -1.23 3.95 8.96
N MET A 40 -1.55 4.76 7.96
CA MET A 40 -1.33 4.42 6.55
C MET A 40 0.13 3.99 6.31
N GLN A 41 1.10 4.72 6.84
CA GLN A 41 2.52 4.41 6.72
C GLN A 41 2.88 3.05 7.33
N THR A 42 2.30 2.74 8.50
CA THR A 42 2.47 1.43 9.14
C THR A 42 1.95 0.30 8.26
N LEU A 43 0.76 0.46 7.68
CA LEU A 43 0.15 -0.54 6.79
C LEU A 43 0.98 -0.74 5.52
N ILE A 44 1.43 0.35 4.88
CA ILE A 44 2.29 0.29 3.70
C ILE A 44 3.61 -0.42 4.06
N GLY A 45 4.27 -0.02 5.14
CA GLY A 45 5.51 -0.64 5.60
C GLY A 45 5.37 -2.15 5.86
N GLN A 46 4.27 -2.57 6.50
CA GLN A 46 3.96 -3.99 6.72
C GLN A 46 3.76 -4.76 5.41
N SER A 47 3.09 -4.16 4.44
CA SER A 47 2.90 -4.76 3.11
C SER A 47 4.22 -4.94 2.37
N LEU A 48 5.06 -3.90 2.34
CA LEU A 48 6.35 -3.91 1.66
C LEU A 48 7.38 -4.84 2.34
N SER A 49 7.32 -5.00 3.66
CA SER A 49 8.23 -5.90 4.39
C SER A 49 8.12 -7.36 3.97
N LYS A 50 6.97 -7.77 3.41
CA LYS A 50 6.75 -9.13 2.88
C LYS A 50 7.56 -9.41 1.61
N LEU A 51 8.10 -8.38 0.97
CA LEU A 51 8.96 -8.49 -0.22
C LEU A 51 10.45 -8.71 0.12
N GLN A 52 10.82 -8.92 1.38
CA GLN A 52 12.20 -9.28 1.75
C GLN A 52 12.63 -10.63 1.14
N GLN A 53 11.68 -11.52 0.87
CA GLN A 53 11.86 -12.72 0.06
C GLN A 53 10.96 -12.63 -1.18
N PRO A 54 11.42 -11.96 -2.24
CA PRO A 54 10.58 -11.64 -3.37
C PRO A 54 10.22 -12.91 -4.16
N SER A 55 8.92 -13.12 -4.36
CA SER A 55 8.35 -14.12 -5.25
C SER A 55 7.20 -13.49 -6.02
N SER A 56 6.80 -14.10 -7.13
CA SER A 56 5.62 -13.63 -7.89
C SER A 56 4.36 -13.56 -7.02
N GLU A 57 4.18 -14.53 -6.14
CA GLU A 57 3.05 -14.55 -5.20
C GLU A 57 3.15 -13.44 -4.14
N ALA A 58 4.34 -13.22 -3.57
CA ALA A 58 4.58 -12.15 -2.61
C ALA A 58 4.27 -10.78 -3.21
N TYR A 59 4.68 -10.52 -4.46
CA TYR A 59 4.33 -9.29 -5.18
C TYR A 59 2.82 -9.14 -5.38
N LEU A 60 2.12 -10.18 -5.85
CA LEU A 60 0.67 -10.11 -6.07
C LEU A 60 -0.09 -9.86 -4.76
N ASN A 61 0.32 -10.50 -3.67
CA ASN A 61 -0.27 -10.29 -2.35
C ASN A 61 -0.01 -8.85 -1.85
N CYS A 62 1.21 -8.35 -1.99
CA CYS A 62 1.58 -6.98 -1.62
C CYS A 62 0.76 -5.96 -2.44
N ILE A 63 0.64 -6.13 -3.75
CA ILE A 63 -0.17 -5.27 -4.63
C ILE A 63 -1.63 -5.25 -4.17
N ALA A 64 -2.21 -6.42 -3.86
CA ALA A 64 -3.59 -6.51 -3.39
C ALA A 64 -3.79 -5.80 -2.04
N GLU A 65 -2.83 -5.87 -1.14
CA GLU A 65 -2.87 -5.14 0.14
C GLU A 65 -2.75 -3.64 -0.06
N LEU A 66 -1.79 -3.19 -0.89
CA LEU A 66 -1.61 -1.76 -1.19
C LEU A 66 -2.87 -1.14 -1.83
N LYS A 67 -3.57 -1.88 -2.70
CA LYS A 67 -4.87 -1.45 -3.25
C LYS A 67 -5.96 -1.34 -2.19
N ARG A 68 -5.97 -2.22 -1.18
CA ARG A 68 -6.91 -2.08 -0.04
C ARG A 68 -6.57 -0.85 0.80
N ILE A 69 -5.27 -0.59 1.03
CA ILE A 69 -4.82 0.61 1.73
C ILE A 69 -5.22 1.86 0.94
N ASP A 70 -5.08 1.85 -0.38
CA ASP A 70 -5.52 2.95 -1.25
C ASP A 70 -7.03 3.21 -1.12
N ALA A 71 -7.84 2.16 -1.08
CA ALA A 71 -9.29 2.29 -0.86
C ALA A 71 -9.64 2.84 0.53
N MET A 72 -8.80 2.61 1.54
CA MET A 72 -8.97 3.19 2.88
C MET A 72 -8.53 4.66 2.96
N PHE A 73 -7.60 5.09 2.10
CA PHE A 73 -7.02 6.43 2.06
C PHE A 73 -7.07 7.03 0.65
N PRO A 74 -8.27 7.26 0.08
CA PRO A 74 -8.45 7.59 -1.35
C PRO A 74 -7.77 8.91 -1.77
N ASP A 75 -7.64 9.85 -0.84
CA ASP A 75 -7.02 11.15 -1.08
C ASP A 75 -5.49 11.16 -0.92
N SER A 76 -4.90 9.99 -0.60
CA SER A 76 -3.46 9.85 -0.41
C SER A 76 -2.78 9.34 -1.67
N ILE A 77 -1.66 9.98 -2.03
CA ILE A 77 -0.82 9.58 -3.17
C ILE A 77 -0.02 8.31 -2.89
N GLN A 78 0.48 8.17 -1.66
CA GLN A 78 1.48 7.16 -1.31
C GLN A 78 1.02 5.71 -1.59
N PRO A 79 -0.18 5.25 -1.15
CA PRO A 79 -0.58 3.88 -1.45
C PRO A 79 -0.79 3.64 -2.97
N LYS A 80 -1.26 4.63 -3.73
CA LYS A 80 -1.38 4.57 -5.19
C LYS A 80 -0.02 4.38 -5.85
N ARG A 81 0.94 5.22 -5.45
CA ARG A 81 2.33 5.17 -5.94
C ARG A 81 2.96 3.81 -5.68
N GLU A 82 2.86 3.31 -4.44
CA GLU A 82 3.44 2.02 -4.08
C GLU A 82 2.76 0.85 -4.81
N ALA A 83 1.43 0.86 -4.94
CA ALA A 83 0.72 -0.17 -5.69
C ALA A 83 1.14 -0.19 -7.18
N ALA A 84 1.27 0.98 -7.81
CA ALA A 84 1.75 1.10 -9.17
C ALA A 84 3.20 0.60 -9.31
N LEU A 85 4.08 1.01 -8.40
CA LEU A 85 5.50 0.62 -8.42
C LEU A 85 5.68 -0.89 -8.26
N GLN A 86 4.99 -1.53 -7.30
CA GLN A 86 5.08 -2.97 -7.11
C GLN A 86 4.47 -3.76 -8.29
N SER A 87 3.41 -3.22 -8.92
CA SER A 87 2.84 -3.78 -10.15
C SER A 87 3.84 -3.75 -11.31
N LEU A 88 4.61 -2.67 -11.45
CA LEU A 88 5.66 -2.56 -12.47
C LEU A 88 6.83 -3.51 -12.18
N TYR A 89 7.25 -3.65 -10.93
CA TYR A 89 8.28 -4.62 -10.55
C TYR A 89 7.84 -6.06 -10.84
N PHE A 90 6.61 -6.42 -10.47
CA PHE A 90 6.06 -7.72 -10.83
C PHE A 90 6.08 -7.93 -12.35
N SER A 91 5.61 -6.94 -13.11
CA SER A 91 5.43 -7.04 -14.55
C SER A 91 6.74 -7.13 -15.31
N VAL A 92 7.81 -6.42 -14.89
CA VAL A 92 9.12 -6.51 -15.52
C VAL A 92 9.79 -7.86 -15.29
N MET A 93 9.55 -8.49 -14.13
CA MET A 93 10.07 -9.82 -13.82
C MET A 93 9.23 -10.94 -14.46
N ASN A 94 7.96 -10.69 -14.75
CA ASN A 94 7.00 -11.65 -15.28
C ASN A 94 6.26 -11.06 -16.50
N PRO A 95 6.97 -10.70 -17.58
CA PRO A 95 6.40 -9.90 -18.68
C PRO A 95 5.24 -10.60 -19.41
N HIS A 96 5.18 -11.93 -19.37
CA HIS A 96 4.15 -12.73 -20.05
C HIS A 96 3.21 -13.47 -19.07
N ALA A 97 3.23 -13.10 -17.77
CA ALA A 97 2.27 -13.69 -16.83
C ALA A 97 0.83 -13.22 -17.15
N PRO A 98 -0.19 -14.07 -16.90
CA PRO A 98 -1.59 -13.73 -17.20
C PRO A 98 -2.08 -12.43 -16.52
N GLN A 99 -1.47 -12.05 -15.41
CA GLN A 99 -1.82 -10.84 -14.66
C GLN A 99 -1.22 -9.56 -15.22
N THR A 100 -0.12 -9.68 -15.98
CA THR A 100 0.73 -8.53 -16.36
C THR A 100 -0.05 -7.47 -17.15
N GLU A 101 -0.81 -7.84 -18.19
CA GLU A 101 -1.56 -6.87 -18.97
C GLU A 101 -2.58 -6.10 -18.14
N ARG A 102 -3.31 -6.79 -17.28
CA ARG A 102 -4.26 -6.14 -16.37
C ARG A 102 -3.54 -5.19 -15.41
N LEU A 103 -2.40 -5.59 -14.83
CA LEU A 103 -1.64 -4.74 -13.93
C LEU A 103 -1.09 -3.49 -14.62
N LEU A 104 -0.60 -3.61 -15.85
CA LEU A 104 -0.11 -2.46 -16.62
C LEU A 104 -1.23 -1.47 -17.00
N THR A 105 -2.42 -1.97 -17.31
CA THR A 105 -3.60 -1.14 -17.53
C THR A 105 -3.97 -0.37 -16.25
N GLU A 106 -4.06 -1.07 -15.12
CA GLU A 106 -4.36 -0.48 -13.81
C GLU A 106 -3.29 0.54 -13.37
N VAL A 107 -2.02 0.31 -13.70
CA VAL A 107 -0.93 1.28 -13.47
C VAL A 107 -1.17 2.56 -14.26
N GLY A 108 -1.48 2.45 -15.55
CA GLY A 108 -1.78 3.63 -16.39
C GLY A 108 -2.95 4.44 -15.84
N GLU A 109 -4.04 3.78 -15.44
CA GLU A 109 -5.18 4.45 -14.79
C GLU A 109 -4.80 5.11 -13.46
N THR A 110 -3.94 4.45 -12.67
CA THR A 110 -3.48 4.98 -11.39
C THR A 110 -2.62 6.21 -11.59
N ILE A 111 -1.70 6.20 -12.55
CA ILE A 111 -0.88 7.37 -12.91
C ILE A 111 -1.80 8.53 -13.34
N ALA A 112 -2.77 8.28 -14.21
CA ALA A 112 -3.73 9.30 -14.65
C ALA A 112 -4.60 9.88 -13.51
N LYS A 113 -4.88 9.09 -12.46
CA LYS A 113 -5.52 9.58 -11.24
C LYS A 113 -4.56 10.45 -10.42
N MET A 114 -3.32 10.00 -10.24
CA MET A 114 -2.30 10.74 -9.50
C MET A 114 -1.99 12.10 -10.13
N GLU A 115 -1.95 12.19 -11.47
CA GLU A 115 -1.72 13.45 -12.20
C GLU A 115 -2.75 14.54 -11.86
N LYS A 116 -3.95 14.17 -11.48
CA LYS A 116 -5.04 15.10 -11.09
C LYS A 116 -4.97 15.52 -9.62
N MET A 117 -4.09 14.91 -8.83
CA MET A 117 -3.97 15.20 -7.40
C MET A 117 -2.94 16.30 -7.18
N THR A 118 -3.30 17.35 -6.45
CA THR A 118 -2.41 18.50 -6.19
C THR A 118 -1.18 18.15 -5.35
N SER A 119 -1.23 17.06 -4.59
CA SER A 119 -0.14 16.54 -3.76
C SER A 119 0.82 15.62 -4.53
N ALA A 120 0.60 15.39 -5.83
CA ALA A 120 1.43 14.50 -6.63
C ALA A 120 2.79 15.13 -6.95
N ASP A 121 3.85 14.36 -6.70
CA ASP A 121 5.19 14.71 -7.18
C ASP A 121 5.27 14.36 -8.68
N GLN A 122 5.47 15.37 -9.50
CA GLN A 122 5.57 15.20 -10.95
C GLN A 122 6.82 14.42 -11.38
N SER A 123 7.88 14.42 -10.58
CA SER A 123 9.07 13.60 -10.81
C SER A 123 8.72 12.10 -10.62
N ASP A 124 7.97 11.76 -9.59
CA ASP A 124 7.50 10.39 -9.37
C ASP A 124 6.56 9.92 -10.47
N ILE A 125 5.64 10.78 -10.93
CA ILE A 125 4.74 10.48 -12.05
C ILE A 125 5.53 10.17 -13.32
N CYS A 126 6.49 11.02 -13.67
CA CYS A 126 7.36 10.79 -14.83
C CYS A 126 8.16 9.48 -14.65
N THR A 127 8.66 9.19 -13.44
CA THR A 127 9.39 7.96 -13.16
C THR A 127 8.54 6.72 -13.40
N LEU A 128 7.29 6.71 -12.93
CA LEU A 128 6.36 5.60 -13.12
C LEU A 128 5.98 5.43 -14.60
N ASN A 129 5.76 6.53 -15.34
CA ASN A 129 5.51 6.47 -16.79
C ASN A 129 6.70 5.88 -17.55
N GLY A 130 7.92 6.35 -17.26
CA GLY A 130 9.14 5.78 -17.84
C GLY A 130 9.26 4.28 -17.57
N PHE A 131 8.96 3.85 -16.35
CA PHE A 131 8.99 2.44 -15.99
C PHE A 131 7.90 1.63 -16.70
N LEU A 132 6.69 2.16 -16.84
CA LEU A 132 5.60 1.53 -17.59
C LEU A 132 6.00 1.26 -19.06
N TYR A 133 6.55 2.25 -19.73
CA TYR A 133 7.03 2.08 -21.12
C TYR A 133 8.22 1.12 -21.20
N MET A 134 9.13 1.14 -20.22
CA MET A 134 10.23 0.18 -20.14
C MET A 134 9.71 -1.26 -20.04
N VAL A 135 8.68 -1.52 -19.20
CA VAL A 135 8.06 -2.85 -19.10
C VAL A 135 7.42 -3.27 -20.43
N ARG A 136 6.78 -2.34 -21.13
CA ARG A 136 6.24 -2.61 -22.49
C ARG A 136 7.32 -3.03 -23.47
N ILE A 137 8.50 -2.41 -23.41
CA ILE A 137 9.66 -2.82 -24.24
C ILE A 137 10.10 -4.24 -23.86
N VAL A 138 10.18 -4.55 -22.56
CA VAL A 138 10.57 -5.89 -22.09
C VAL A 138 9.60 -6.99 -22.56
N GLN A 139 8.30 -6.69 -22.66
CA GLN A 139 7.30 -7.64 -23.17
C GLN A 139 7.52 -8.03 -24.64
N ASP A 140 7.86 -7.10 -25.49
CA ASP A 140 8.16 -7.34 -26.91
C ASP A 140 9.20 -6.31 -27.37
N PRO A 141 10.50 -6.61 -27.23
CA PRO A 141 11.55 -5.67 -27.59
C PRO A 141 11.54 -5.29 -29.08
N ALA A 142 11.14 -6.21 -29.96
CA ALA A 142 11.15 -5.99 -31.41
C ALA A 142 10.08 -4.98 -31.85
N GLN A 143 8.87 -5.10 -31.33
CA GLN A 143 7.76 -4.21 -31.64
C GLN A 143 7.77 -2.94 -30.77
N ASN A 144 7.99 -3.10 -29.49
CA ASN A 144 7.82 -2.04 -28.51
C ASN A 144 9.09 -1.20 -28.33
N GLY A 145 10.28 -1.74 -28.63
CA GLY A 145 11.54 -1.00 -28.58
C GLY A 145 11.46 0.30 -29.42
N PRO A 146 11.27 0.22 -30.72
CA PRO A 146 11.16 1.40 -31.59
C PRO A 146 10.01 2.34 -31.19
N ARG A 147 8.92 1.78 -30.65
CA ARG A 147 7.72 2.53 -30.28
C ARG A 147 7.90 3.37 -29.02
N TYR A 148 8.51 2.81 -27.95
CA TYR A 148 8.51 3.40 -26.63
C TYR A 148 9.89 3.86 -26.13
N TYR A 149 10.96 3.65 -26.90
CA TYR A 149 12.31 4.04 -26.49
C TYR A 149 12.40 5.51 -26.12
N LEU A 150 11.87 6.40 -26.96
CA LEU A 150 11.89 7.83 -26.70
C LEU A 150 11.03 8.21 -25.50
N ASP A 151 9.88 7.56 -25.32
CA ASP A 151 9.03 7.80 -24.14
C ASP A 151 9.73 7.46 -22.83
N VAL A 152 10.46 6.32 -22.80
CA VAL A 152 11.26 5.94 -21.61
C VAL A 152 12.30 7.02 -21.32
N MET A 153 13.07 7.42 -22.32
CA MET A 153 14.14 8.41 -22.18
C MET A 153 13.61 9.75 -21.69
N GLN A 154 12.61 10.30 -22.37
CA GLN A 154 12.02 11.60 -22.06
C GLN A 154 11.42 11.64 -20.65
N ASN A 155 10.76 10.54 -20.24
CA ASN A 155 10.17 10.48 -18.91
C ASN A 155 11.23 10.46 -17.80
N TYR A 156 12.31 9.70 -17.92
CA TYR A 156 13.37 9.71 -16.92
C TYR A 156 14.16 11.04 -16.92
N GLU A 157 14.45 11.60 -18.09
CA GLU A 157 15.08 12.93 -18.17
C GLU A 157 14.22 14.01 -17.53
N LYS A 158 12.91 14.01 -17.79
CA LYS A 158 11.96 14.92 -17.18
C LYS A 158 11.88 14.73 -15.67
N ALA A 159 11.83 13.47 -15.20
CA ALA A 159 11.83 13.15 -13.78
C ALA A 159 13.05 13.74 -13.08
N LEU A 160 14.24 13.54 -13.64
CA LEU A 160 15.51 14.03 -13.07
C LEU A 160 15.69 15.55 -13.22
N LYS A 161 15.09 16.17 -14.23
CA LYS A 161 15.03 17.62 -14.34
C LYS A 161 14.14 18.26 -13.27
N LEU A 162 13.03 17.60 -12.92
CA LEU A 162 12.09 18.05 -11.87
C LEU A 162 12.65 17.81 -10.48
N ASN A 163 13.26 16.66 -10.26
CA ASN A 163 13.91 16.30 -8.99
C ASN A 163 15.23 15.56 -9.28
N PRO A 164 16.38 16.28 -9.27
CA PRO A 164 17.68 15.66 -9.48
C PRO A 164 18.05 14.60 -8.44
N ASP A 165 17.40 14.57 -7.29
CA ASP A 165 17.65 13.60 -6.21
C ASP A 165 16.71 12.40 -6.24
N ASN A 166 15.86 12.26 -7.25
CA ASN A 166 15.01 11.08 -7.41
C ASN A 166 15.85 9.82 -7.70
N GLN A 167 16.18 9.08 -6.64
CA GLN A 167 17.02 7.89 -6.72
C GLN A 167 16.39 6.77 -7.55
N LEU A 168 15.07 6.64 -7.51
CA LEU A 168 14.37 5.64 -8.30
C LEU A 168 14.50 5.92 -9.79
N ALA A 169 14.31 7.18 -10.22
CA ALA A 169 14.49 7.60 -11.61
C ALA A 169 15.92 7.33 -12.10
N LYS A 170 16.95 7.67 -11.29
CA LYS A 170 18.37 7.41 -11.60
C LYS A 170 18.62 5.90 -11.82
N GLN A 171 18.16 5.08 -10.89
CA GLN A 171 18.37 3.62 -10.97
C GLN A 171 17.66 2.98 -12.17
N LEU A 172 16.43 3.37 -12.44
CA LEU A 172 15.66 2.83 -13.57
C LEU A 172 16.24 3.29 -14.90
N GLN A 173 16.62 4.56 -15.03
CA GLN A 173 17.30 5.09 -16.21
C GLN A 173 18.61 4.34 -16.48
N GLN A 174 19.45 4.15 -15.45
CA GLN A 174 20.69 3.41 -15.58
C GLN A 174 20.45 1.97 -16.05
N ARG A 175 19.51 1.24 -15.43
CA ARG A 175 19.14 -0.13 -15.84
C ARG A 175 18.65 -0.20 -17.28
N PHE A 176 17.88 0.81 -17.71
CA PHE A 176 17.43 0.90 -19.09
C PHE A 176 18.60 1.03 -20.06
N TYR A 177 19.55 1.92 -19.79
CA TYR A 177 20.75 2.07 -20.62
C TYR A 177 21.62 0.80 -20.63
N GLU A 178 21.76 0.12 -19.51
CA GLU A 178 22.52 -1.13 -19.42
C GLU A 178 21.86 -2.24 -20.25
N GLY A 179 20.53 -2.38 -20.19
CA GLY A 179 19.77 -3.32 -21.00
C GLY A 179 19.90 -3.06 -22.50
N MET A 180 19.84 -1.80 -22.91
CA MET A 180 20.01 -1.41 -24.32
C MET A 180 21.42 -1.70 -24.83
N ARG A 181 22.47 -1.45 -24.05
CA ARG A 181 23.85 -1.77 -24.45
C ARG A 181 24.07 -3.27 -24.64
N GLN A 182 23.46 -4.12 -23.84
CA GLN A 182 23.56 -5.57 -23.97
C GLN A 182 22.89 -6.08 -25.26
N GLN A 183 21.83 -5.41 -25.73
CA GLN A 183 21.14 -5.78 -26.98
C GLN A 183 21.89 -5.33 -28.24
N THR A 184 22.61 -4.22 -28.17
CA THR A 184 23.35 -3.65 -29.32
C THR A 184 24.79 -4.18 -29.46
N GLY A 185 25.31 -4.84 -28.43
CA GLY A 185 26.69 -5.35 -28.37
C GLY A 185 26.88 -6.78 -28.92
N LYS A 186 25.95 -7.30 -29.77
CA LYS A 186 26.10 -8.56 -30.51
C LYS A 186 26.45 -8.31 -31.95
#